data_4a2a53013c2b4d85a61eec874ba4a129
#
_entry.id   4a2a53013c2b4d85a61eec874ba4a129
#
_cell.length_a   1.000
_cell.length_b   1.000
_cell.length_c   1.000
_cell.angle_alpha   90.00
_cell.angle_beta   90.00
_cell.angle_gamma   90.00
#
_symmetry.space_group_name_H-M   'P 1'
#
loop_
_entity.id
_entity.type
_entity.pdbx_description
1 polymer ?
#
loop_
_entity_poly.entity_id
_entity_poly.type
_entity_poly.pdbx_seq_one_letter_code
_entity_poly.pdbx_strand_id
1 'polypeptide(L)'
;MKIAIGIGELSGDIFAANLIKYIRKNYPNIEIIGITGPNSFKQGLASKFNISSLSVRGYFDVIFNLQSILKFRNNFLNFLLNEKPDIYLGIDAPDFNFFIERKLKEKGIKTYHMVCPSVWAWRANRIRKFKKTFDYLFSIFDHEKKFLKLHKFKNFSYVGHPLAQDIPLLPNVNKSKKILNINHKGKIIGLLPGSRPSEVVWNTDVLFKATVLLSKRYKNLLFLVPVTSKNNLSFIQKKLFETKIKNIQLIHGHSHDILNISDIAIIASGTATLEAVFFKTPMVVYYKLSSLSHFLFKFLLKSKYISLPNILSNKALVSELIHKQATPENIAIEASKLIDDVSHRQQLIKEFKDIHKRHRLNTNELICNQLFQ
;
A
#
# COMPACT_ATOMS: atom_id res chain seq x y z
N MET A 1 6.25 10.44 29.35
CA MET A 1 5.19 10.62 28.35
C MET A 1 4.84 9.27 27.74
N LYS A 2 3.54 8.99 27.55
CA LYS A 2 3.02 7.73 27.04
C LYS A 2 2.29 7.99 25.69
N ILE A 3 2.70 7.32 24.62
CA ILE A 3 2.04 7.37 23.32
C ILE A 3 1.33 6.04 23.03
N ALA A 4 0.09 6.12 22.56
CA ALA A 4 -0.66 4.95 22.09
C ALA A 4 -0.74 4.96 20.56
N ILE A 5 -0.47 3.82 19.92
CA ILE A 5 -0.52 3.66 18.47
C ILE A 5 -1.63 2.69 18.09
N GLY A 6 -2.56 3.16 17.26
CA GLY A 6 -3.66 2.37 16.68
C GLY A 6 -3.38 2.03 15.22
N ILE A 7 -3.30 0.74 14.90
CA ILE A 7 -3.18 0.25 13.52
C ILE A 7 -4.34 -0.68 13.18
N GLY A 8 -4.81 -0.66 11.94
CA GLY A 8 -5.93 -1.50 11.50
C GLY A 8 -5.58 -2.42 10.33
N GLU A 9 -4.44 -2.19 9.65
CA GLU A 9 -3.99 -2.93 8.48
C GLU A 9 -2.48 -3.18 8.52
N LEU A 10 -2.01 -4.17 7.73
CA LEU A 10 -0.59 -4.51 7.65
C LEU A 10 0.28 -3.37 7.09
N SER A 11 -0.26 -2.52 6.22
CA SER A 11 0.39 -1.29 5.76
C SER A 11 0.67 -0.34 6.91
N GLY A 12 -0.30 -0.15 7.79
CA GLY A 12 -0.16 0.64 9.01
C GLY A 12 0.88 0.08 9.98
N ASP A 13 1.02 -1.25 10.06
CA ASP A 13 2.04 -1.91 10.89
C ASP A 13 3.47 -1.61 10.40
N ILE A 14 3.69 -1.53 9.09
CA ILE A 14 5.00 -1.13 8.53
C ILE A 14 5.33 0.32 8.94
N PHE A 15 4.36 1.23 8.83
CA PHE A 15 4.55 2.62 9.20
C PHE A 15 4.78 2.78 10.70
N ALA A 16 3.99 2.07 11.53
CA ALA A 16 4.17 2.04 12.97
C ALA A 16 5.56 1.53 13.37
N ALA A 17 6.02 0.43 12.75
CA ALA A 17 7.33 -0.16 13.05
C ALA A 17 8.47 0.83 12.80
N ASN A 18 8.45 1.55 11.68
CA ASN A 18 9.46 2.55 11.34
C ASN A 18 9.45 3.73 12.31
N LEU A 19 8.26 4.20 12.67
CA LEU A 19 8.10 5.28 13.65
C LEU A 19 8.56 4.84 15.05
N ILE A 20 8.19 3.64 15.51
CA ILE A 20 8.60 3.08 16.80
C ILE A 20 10.13 2.95 16.87
N LYS A 21 10.74 2.42 15.81
CA LYS A 21 12.22 2.35 15.71
C LYS A 21 12.87 3.72 15.86
N TYR A 22 12.30 4.75 15.21
CA TYR A 22 12.80 6.12 15.29
C TYR A 22 12.62 6.72 16.70
N ILE A 23 11.42 6.54 17.30
CA ILE A 23 11.13 7.03 18.66
C ILE A 23 12.07 6.38 19.66
N ARG A 24 12.24 5.05 19.64
CA ARG A 24 13.13 4.37 20.58
C ARG A 24 14.57 4.81 20.49
N LYS A 25 15.04 5.17 19.28
CA LYS A 25 16.41 5.65 19.08
C LYS A 25 16.60 7.08 19.60
N ASN A 26 15.63 7.98 19.37
CA ASN A 26 15.80 9.42 19.60
C ASN A 26 15.08 9.94 20.84
N TYR A 27 14.11 9.19 21.36
CA TYR A 27 13.27 9.53 22.52
C TYR A 27 13.10 8.32 23.45
N PRO A 28 14.18 7.78 24.06
CA PRO A 28 14.17 6.50 24.79
C PRO A 28 13.23 6.46 26.00
N ASN A 29 12.90 7.64 26.56
CA ASN A 29 12.04 7.76 27.75
C ASN A 29 10.54 7.78 27.43
N ILE A 30 10.14 7.60 26.16
CA ILE A 30 8.73 7.53 25.76
C ILE A 30 8.23 6.11 25.87
N GLU A 31 7.20 5.92 26.67
CA GLU A 31 6.46 4.66 26.73
C GLU A 31 5.55 4.52 25.51
N ILE A 32 5.59 3.38 24.82
CA ILE A 32 4.78 3.11 23.63
C ILE A 32 3.88 1.92 23.91
N ILE A 33 2.58 2.14 23.81
CA ILE A 33 1.53 1.11 23.90
C ILE A 33 0.71 1.09 22.59
N GLY A 34 -0.11 0.07 22.37
CA GLY A 34 -1.00 0.09 21.21
C GLY A 34 -1.33 -1.28 20.64
N ILE A 35 -1.78 -1.29 19.38
CA ILE A 35 -2.02 -2.51 18.63
C ILE A 35 -0.71 -2.92 17.97
N THR A 36 -0.33 -4.19 18.10
CA THR A 36 0.89 -4.74 17.50
C THR A 36 0.58 -5.55 16.24
N GLY A 37 1.51 -5.50 15.30
CA GLY A 37 1.58 -6.39 14.14
C GLY A 37 2.95 -7.05 14.05
N PRO A 38 3.22 -7.86 13.01
CA PRO A 38 4.49 -8.57 12.88
C PRO A 38 5.72 -7.66 12.84
N ASN A 39 5.61 -6.47 12.24
CA ASN A 39 6.73 -5.54 12.08
C ASN A 39 6.93 -4.68 13.34
N SER A 40 5.88 -4.13 13.92
CA SER A 40 5.94 -3.35 15.15
C SER A 40 6.34 -4.21 16.37
N PHE A 41 5.93 -5.49 16.39
CA PHE A 41 6.41 -6.44 17.38
C PHE A 41 7.95 -6.61 17.36
N LYS A 42 8.54 -6.73 16.17
CA LYS A 42 10.01 -6.79 16.00
C LYS A 42 10.72 -5.53 16.49
N GLN A 43 10.01 -4.40 16.57
CA GLN A 43 10.53 -3.15 17.16
C GLN A 43 10.23 -3.03 18.66
N GLY A 44 9.75 -4.10 19.28
CA GLY A 44 9.54 -4.22 20.74
C GLY A 44 8.16 -3.71 21.20
N LEU A 45 7.19 -3.46 20.33
CA LEU A 45 5.82 -3.19 20.75
C LEU A 45 5.13 -4.51 21.12
N ALA A 46 5.25 -4.93 22.38
CA ALA A 46 4.49 -6.06 22.91
C ALA A 46 3.10 -5.57 23.34
N SER A 47 2.05 -6.25 22.88
CA SER A 47 0.68 -5.91 23.23
C SER A 47 -0.24 -7.14 23.18
N LYS A 48 -1.25 -7.17 24.04
CA LYS A 48 -2.34 -8.14 23.95
C LYS A 48 -3.30 -7.88 22.80
N PHE A 49 -3.23 -6.67 22.21
CA PHE A 49 -4.01 -6.31 21.03
C PHE A 49 -3.18 -6.54 19.77
N ASN A 50 -3.53 -7.56 19.00
CA ASN A 50 -2.82 -7.94 17.78
C ASN A 50 -3.68 -7.68 16.55
N ILE A 51 -3.07 -7.12 15.50
CA ILE A 51 -3.72 -6.80 14.24
C ILE A 51 -4.33 -8.04 13.53
N SER A 52 -3.82 -9.24 13.83
CA SER A 52 -4.39 -10.48 13.29
C SER A 52 -5.86 -10.68 13.67
N SER A 53 -6.28 -10.13 14.82
CA SER A 53 -7.68 -10.13 15.26
C SER A 53 -8.59 -9.23 14.42
N LEU A 54 -8.03 -8.32 13.61
CA LEU A 54 -8.73 -7.44 12.67
C LEU A 54 -8.67 -7.97 11.23
N SER A 55 -7.82 -8.98 10.97
CA SER A 55 -7.62 -9.54 9.63
C SER A 55 -8.79 -10.43 9.23
N VAL A 56 -9.77 -9.86 8.58
CA VAL A 56 -10.92 -10.58 8.01
C VAL A 56 -10.56 -11.03 6.60
N ARG A 57 -10.67 -12.34 6.32
CA ARG A 57 -10.14 -12.98 5.10
C ARG A 57 -11.01 -12.85 3.85
N GLY A 58 -12.16 -12.13 3.88
CA GLY A 58 -13.01 -11.96 2.70
C GLY A 58 -14.15 -10.95 2.91
N TYR A 59 -14.79 -10.52 1.81
CA TYR A 59 -15.89 -9.53 1.84
C TYR A 59 -17.11 -10.05 2.62
N PHE A 60 -17.41 -11.35 2.53
CA PHE A 60 -18.48 -11.99 3.31
C PHE A 60 -18.08 -12.15 4.78
N ASP A 61 -16.80 -12.40 5.06
CA ASP A 61 -16.31 -12.53 6.44
C ASP A 61 -16.39 -11.21 7.21
N VAL A 62 -16.37 -10.05 6.54
CA VAL A 62 -16.54 -8.73 7.19
C VAL A 62 -17.91 -8.62 7.85
N ILE A 63 -18.97 -9.09 7.19
CA ILE A 63 -20.32 -9.00 7.73
C ILE A 63 -20.48 -9.93 8.94
N PHE A 64 -19.97 -11.17 8.86
CA PHE A 64 -20.02 -12.15 9.95
C PHE A 64 -19.08 -11.81 11.11
N ASN A 65 -17.99 -11.08 10.87
CA ASN A 65 -17.02 -10.70 11.90
C ASN A 65 -17.17 -9.25 12.41
N LEU A 66 -18.18 -8.51 11.95
CA LEU A 66 -18.38 -7.13 12.37
C LEU A 66 -18.50 -7.00 13.90
N GLN A 67 -19.21 -7.91 14.54
CA GLN A 67 -19.34 -7.93 16.00
C GLN A 67 -17.99 -8.13 16.71
N SER A 68 -17.15 -9.03 16.20
CA SER A 68 -15.82 -9.28 16.77
C SER A 68 -14.89 -8.08 16.61
N ILE A 69 -14.93 -7.41 15.44
CA ILE A 69 -14.17 -6.17 15.19
C ILE A 69 -14.65 -5.05 16.12
N LEU A 70 -15.95 -4.89 16.27
CA LEU A 70 -16.52 -3.89 17.18
C LEU A 70 -16.16 -4.19 18.65
N LYS A 71 -16.23 -5.46 19.08
CA LYS A 71 -15.81 -5.90 20.42
C LYS A 71 -14.32 -5.62 20.65
N PHE A 72 -13.46 -5.98 19.68
CA PHE A 72 -12.03 -5.70 19.75
C PHE A 72 -11.76 -4.20 19.87
N ARG A 73 -12.42 -3.37 19.05
CA ARG A 73 -12.29 -1.91 19.09
C ARG A 73 -12.71 -1.34 20.45
N ASN A 74 -13.83 -1.80 21.00
CA ASN A 74 -14.32 -1.33 22.28
C ASN A 74 -13.40 -1.76 23.44
N ASN A 75 -12.89 -3.00 23.40
CA ASN A 75 -11.92 -3.47 24.39
C ASN A 75 -10.61 -2.66 24.33
N PHE A 76 -10.15 -2.34 23.13
CA PHE A 76 -8.97 -1.50 22.95
C PHE A 76 -9.21 -0.07 23.43
N LEU A 77 -10.37 0.51 23.15
CA LEU A 77 -10.75 1.83 23.69
C LEU A 77 -10.77 1.84 25.22
N ASN A 78 -11.40 0.85 25.86
CA ASN A 78 -11.44 0.74 27.32
C ASN A 78 -10.03 0.60 27.91
N PHE A 79 -9.16 -0.17 27.27
CA PHE A 79 -7.75 -0.27 27.66
C PHE A 79 -7.07 1.11 27.60
N LEU A 80 -7.25 1.87 26.53
CA LEU A 80 -6.68 3.22 26.38
C LEU A 80 -7.21 4.21 27.41
N LEU A 81 -8.50 4.13 27.74
CA LEU A 81 -9.10 4.99 28.77
C LEU A 81 -8.54 4.70 30.17
N ASN A 82 -8.17 3.45 30.47
CA ASN A 82 -7.53 3.05 31.72
C ASN A 82 -6.05 3.46 31.74
N GLU A 83 -5.32 3.26 30.63
CA GLU A 83 -3.90 3.60 30.51
C GLU A 83 -3.62 5.11 30.44
N LYS A 84 -4.62 5.91 30.06
CA LYS A 84 -4.58 7.37 29.95
C LYS A 84 -3.31 7.86 29.21
N PRO A 85 -3.10 7.47 27.94
CA PRO A 85 -1.94 7.95 27.20
C PRO A 85 -2.02 9.47 27.01
N ASP A 86 -0.87 10.13 26.95
CA ASP A 86 -0.80 11.57 26.65
C ASP A 86 -1.20 11.85 25.21
N ILE A 87 -0.89 10.92 24.32
CA ILE A 87 -1.10 11.02 22.87
C ILE A 87 -1.65 9.71 22.34
N TYR A 88 -2.62 9.80 21.42
CA TYR A 88 -3.05 8.72 20.55
C TYR A 88 -2.73 9.05 19.10
N LEU A 89 -2.03 8.13 18.39
CA LEU A 89 -1.77 8.19 16.96
C LEU A 89 -2.47 7.04 16.24
N GLY A 90 -3.55 7.34 15.51
CA GLY A 90 -4.18 6.39 14.58
C GLY A 90 -3.43 6.38 13.25
N ILE A 91 -3.03 5.20 12.79
CA ILE A 91 -2.34 5.03 11.50
C ILE A 91 -3.27 4.28 10.56
N ASP A 92 -3.70 4.96 9.47
CA ASP A 92 -4.61 4.42 8.46
C ASP A 92 -5.94 3.87 9.05
N ALA A 93 -6.64 2.97 8.33
CA ALA A 93 -7.88 2.33 8.79
C ALA A 93 -8.88 3.31 9.44
N PRO A 94 -9.38 4.33 8.72
CA PRO A 94 -10.20 5.40 9.29
C PRO A 94 -11.50 4.90 9.93
N ASP A 95 -12.11 3.83 9.41
CA ASP A 95 -13.35 3.28 9.98
C ASP A 95 -13.12 2.65 11.37
N PHE A 96 -11.90 2.24 11.69
CA PHE A 96 -11.49 1.76 13.00
C PHE A 96 -11.00 2.91 13.89
N ASN A 97 -10.01 3.67 13.44
CA ASN A 97 -9.32 4.68 14.25
C ASN A 97 -10.19 5.90 14.56
N PHE A 98 -11.03 6.38 13.64
CA PHE A 98 -11.86 7.57 13.84
C PHE A 98 -12.82 7.47 15.03
N PHE A 99 -13.32 6.27 15.32
CA PHE A 99 -14.15 6.06 16.49
C PHE A 99 -13.35 6.23 17.78
N ILE A 100 -12.16 5.65 17.83
CA ILE A 100 -11.25 5.70 18.99
C ILE A 100 -10.76 7.14 19.20
N GLU A 101 -10.24 7.77 18.15
CA GLU A 101 -9.75 9.15 18.17
C GLU A 101 -10.79 10.11 18.72
N ARG A 102 -12.02 10.04 18.20
CA ARG A 102 -13.11 10.89 18.68
C ARG A 102 -13.39 10.68 20.17
N LYS A 103 -13.43 9.40 20.62
CA LYS A 103 -13.71 9.08 22.03
C LYS A 103 -12.60 9.53 22.97
N LEU A 104 -11.36 9.41 22.56
CA LEU A 104 -10.19 9.86 23.32
C LEU A 104 -10.12 11.40 23.35
N LYS A 105 -10.39 12.05 22.23
CA LYS A 105 -10.49 13.52 22.15
C LYS A 105 -11.59 14.08 23.06
N GLU A 106 -12.77 13.44 23.13
CA GLU A 106 -13.85 13.79 24.07
C GLU A 106 -13.39 13.70 25.54
N LYS A 107 -12.32 12.95 25.83
CA LYS A 107 -11.69 12.81 27.16
C LYS A 107 -10.45 13.69 27.37
N GLY A 108 -10.15 14.58 26.42
CA GLY A 108 -9.01 15.50 26.51
C GLY A 108 -7.66 14.91 26.12
N ILE A 109 -7.61 13.68 25.62
CA ILE A 109 -6.38 13.07 25.11
C ILE A 109 -6.07 13.64 23.73
N LYS A 110 -4.84 14.10 23.49
CA LYS A 110 -4.41 14.60 22.18
C LYS A 110 -4.45 13.48 21.12
N THR A 111 -5.11 13.74 20.00
CA THR A 111 -5.34 12.73 18.96
C THR A 111 -4.77 13.16 17.62
N TYR A 112 -4.00 12.28 17.04
CA TYR A 112 -3.37 12.45 15.73
C TYR A 112 -3.79 11.32 14.80
N HIS A 113 -3.96 11.65 13.52
CA HIS A 113 -4.21 10.65 12.48
C HIS A 113 -3.12 10.71 11.42
N MET A 114 -2.56 9.58 11.05
CA MET A 114 -1.61 9.45 9.95
C MET A 114 -2.25 8.72 8.79
N VAL A 115 -2.02 9.16 7.57
CA VAL A 115 -2.62 8.76 6.29
C VAL A 115 -4.00 9.41 6.09
N CYS A 116 -4.03 10.44 5.26
CA CYS A 116 -5.30 11.09 4.92
C CYS A 116 -6.24 10.11 4.22
N PRO A 117 -7.45 9.87 4.74
CA PRO A 117 -8.41 9.04 4.04
C PRO A 117 -8.68 9.58 2.63
N SER A 118 -8.88 8.69 1.66
CA SER A 118 -9.08 9.05 0.25
C SER A 118 -10.40 9.80 -0.01
N VAL A 119 -10.78 10.72 0.88
CA VAL A 119 -11.99 11.55 0.78
C VAL A 119 -11.98 12.47 -0.43
N TRP A 120 -10.80 12.83 -0.92
CA TRP A 120 -10.60 13.58 -2.16
C TRP A 120 -11.07 12.81 -3.40
N ALA A 121 -11.04 11.47 -3.36
CA ALA A 121 -11.41 10.62 -4.49
C ALA A 121 -12.93 10.36 -4.57
N TRP A 122 -13.67 10.34 -3.45
CA TRP A 122 -15.06 9.87 -3.47
C TRP A 122 -16.02 10.40 -2.40
N ARG A 123 -15.59 11.05 -1.33
CA ARG A 123 -16.46 11.53 -0.25
C ARG A 123 -15.95 12.82 0.40
N ALA A 124 -15.73 13.86 -0.39
CA ALA A 124 -15.17 15.15 0.06
C ALA A 124 -15.88 15.74 1.30
N ASN A 125 -17.18 15.55 1.45
CA ASN A 125 -17.94 16.05 2.59
C ASN A 125 -17.51 15.43 3.93
N ARG A 126 -16.83 14.27 3.94
CA ARG A 126 -16.31 13.66 5.18
C ARG A 126 -15.23 14.49 5.86
N ILE A 127 -14.56 15.40 5.15
CA ILE A 127 -13.54 16.28 5.74
C ILE A 127 -14.10 17.13 6.90
N ARG A 128 -15.40 17.46 6.86
CA ARG A 128 -16.07 18.19 7.95
C ARG A 128 -16.03 17.41 9.27
N LYS A 129 -15.94 16.08 9.21
CA LYS A 129 -15.86 15.22 10.40
C LYS A 129 -14.47 15.21 11.01
N PHE A 130 -13.40 15.50 10.23
CA PHE A 130 -12.01 15.44 10.71
C PHE A 130 -11.80 16.30 11.97
N LYS A 131 -12.27 17.56 11.95
CA LYS A 131 -12.15 18.46 13.11
C LYS A 131 -12.78 17.92 14.41
N LYS A 132 -13.82 17.07 14.28
CA LYS A 132 -14.49 16.44 15.43
C LYS A 132 -13.85 15.10 15.83
N THR A 133 -12.99 14.54 14.96
CA THR A 133 -12.44 13.21 15.11
C THR A 133 -11.07 13.23 15.75
N PHE A 134 -10.16 14.05 15.24
CA PHE A 134 -8.78 14.16 15.72
C PHE A 134 -8.33 15.63 15.76
N ASP A 135 -7.22 15.89 16.42
CA ASP A 135 -6.66 17.24 16.55
C ASP A 135 -5.75 17.59 15.39
N TYR A 136 -5.00 16.63 14.86
CA TYR A 136 -4.00 16.84 13.81
C TYR A 136 -3.93 15.69 12.81
N LEU A 137 -3.58 16.01 11.55
CA LEU A 137 -3.45 15.05 10.46
C LEU A 137 -2.04 15.07 9.85
N PHE A 138 -1.41 13.91 9.76
CA PHE A 138 -0.20 13.71 8.96
C PHE A 138 -0.57 13.16 7.59
N SER A 139 -0.44 13.99 6.57
CA SER A 139 -0.68 13.64 5.17
C SER A 139 0.60 13.06 4.56
N ILE A 140 0.49 11.96 3.83
CA ILE A 140 1.62 11.27 3.21
C ILE A 140 1.75 11.54 1.71
N PHE A 141 0.75 12.16 1.09
CA PHE A 141 0.76 12.53 -0.33
C PHE A 141 0.70 14.05 -0.52
N ASP A 142 1.49 14.55 -1.47
CA ASP A 142 1.64 15.99 -1.73
C ASP A 142 0.37 16.64 -2.32
N HIS A 143 -0.42 15.92 -3.11
CA HIS A 143 -1.66 16.41 -3.69
C HIS A 143 -2.76 16.66 -2.65
N GLU A 144 -2.70 15.99 -1.50
CA GLU A 144 -3.66 16.16 -0.40
C GLU A 144 -3.57 17.56 0.24
N LYS A 145 -2.38 18.19 0.19
CA LYS A 145 -2.20 19.57 0.70
C LYS A 145 -3.18 20.56 0.07
N LYS A 146 -3.32 20.50 -1.26
CA LYS A 146 -4.22 21.40 -1.98
C LYS A 146 -5.68 21.15 -1.58
N PHE A 147 -6.06 19.88 -1.49
CA PHE A 147 -7.40 19.48 -1.08
C PHE A 147 -7.74 19.93 0.35
N LEU A 148 -6.85 19.67 1.31
CA LEU A 148 -7.06 20.05 2.72
C LEU A 148 -7.16 21.57 2.90
N LYS A 149 -6.28 22.34 2.23
CA LYS A 149 -6.33 23.82 2.23
C LYS A 149 -7.63 24.35 1.64
N LEU A 150 -8.09 23.81 0.50
CA LEU A 150 -9.35 24.20 -0.16
C LEU A 150 -10.55 24.02 0.79
N HIS A 151 -10.54 22.99 1.62
CA HIS A 151 -11.61 22.72 2.59
C HIS A 151 -11.36 23.38 3.96
N LYS A 152 -10.43 24.34 4.03
CA LYS A 152 -10.11 25.12 5.26
C LYS A 152 -9.76 24.21 6.45
N PHE A 153 -9.16 23.05 6.21
CA PHE A 153 -8.57 22.21 7.26
C PHE A 153 -7.14 22.69 7.50
N LYS A 154 -6.87 23.23 8.71
CA LYS A 154 -5.60 23.90 9.02
C LYS A 154 -4.61 23.01 9.78
N ASN A 155 -5.11 22.09 10.60
CA ASN A 155 -4.28 21.28 11.50
C ASN A 155 -3.74 20.04 10.77
N PHE A 156 -2.83 20.24 9.84
CA PHE A 156 -2.17 19.14 9.14
C PHE A 156 -0.76 19.52 8.70
N SER A 157 0.08 18.51 8.54
CA SER A 157 1.35 18.61 7.83
C SER A 157 1.51 17.51 6.79
N TYR A 158 2.20 17.83 5.74
CA TYR A 158 2.67 16.84 4.77
C TYR A 158 4.04 16.35 5.22
N VAL A 159 4.12 15.06 5.53
CA VAL A 159 5.32 14.45 6.12
C VAL A 159 6.08 13.55 5.13
N GLY A 160 5.59 13.44 3.90
CA GLY A 160 6.13 12.49 2.93
C GLY A 160 5.63 11.06 3.16
N HIS A 161 6.06 10.16 2.31
CA HIS A 161 5.61 8.76 2.37
C HIS A 161 6.70 7.87 2.99
N PRO A 162 6.41 7.09 4.05
CA PRO A 162 7.42 6.26 4.72
C PRO A 162 8.19 5.35 3.78
N LEU A 163 7.52 4.67 2.85
CA LEU A 163 8.19 3.81 1.86
C LEU A 163 9.15 4.59 0.95
N ALA A 164 8.87 5.87 0.65
CA ALA A 164 9.77 6.69 -0.14
C ALA A 164 11.04 7.04 0.64
N GLN A 165 10.97 7.13 1.96
CA GLN A 165 12.13 7.31 2.82
C GLN A 165 12.97 6.02 2.89
N ASP A 166 12.32 4.86 3.03
CA ASP A 166 12.96 3.56 3.23
C ASP A 166 13.64 3.03 1.95
N ILE A 167 13.00 3.24 0.80
CA ILE A 167 13.54 2.80 -0.50
C ILE A 167 14.58 3.83 -0.97
N PRO A 168 15.82 3.41 -1.28
CA PRO A 168 16.84 4.32 -1.82
C PRO A 168 16.42 4.95 -3.15
N LEU A 169 16.86 6.19 -3.42
CA LEU A 169 16.66 6.83 -4.74
C LEU A 169 17.31 6.03 -5.87
N LEU A 170 18.39 5.32 -5.58
CA LEU A 170 19.08 4.41 -6.49
C LEU A 170 19.19 3.03 -5.82
N PRO A 171 18.16 2.16 -5.95
CA PRO A 171 18.18 0.84 -5.38
C PRO A 171 19.25 -0.04 -6.02
N ASN A 172 19.88 -0.91 -5.23
CA ASN A 172 20.95 -1.78 -5.72
C ASN A 172 20.39 -3.05 -6.39
N VAL A 173 20.34 -3.03 -7.73
CA VAL A 173 19.85 -4.15 -8.56
C VAL A 173 20.66 -5.43 -8.36
N ASN A 174 22.00 -5.32 -8.26
CA ASN A 174 22.88 -6.50 -8.10
C ASN A 174 22.64 -7.18 -6.74
N LYS A 175 22.37 -6.41 -5.69
CA LYS A 175 22.01 -6.96 -4.37
C LYS A 175 20.72 -7.77 -4.47
N SER A 176 19.69 -7.24 -5.10
CA SER A 176 18.40 -7.93 -5.25
C SER A 176 18.52 -9.18 -6.15
N LYS A 177 19.31 -9.13 -7.22
CA LYS A 177 19.61 -10.32 -8.04
C LYS A 177 20.28 -11.44 -7.23
N LYS A 178 21.23 -11.09 -6.35
CA LYS A 178 21.86 -12.07 -5.44
C LYS A 178 20.88 -12.65 -4.44
N ILE A 179 20.05 -11.81 -3.79
CA ILE A 179 19.03 -12.24 -2.83
C ILE A 179 18.07 -13.24 -3.47
N LEU A 180 17.63 -12.97 -4.70
CA LEU A 180 16.68 -13.81 -5.42
C LEU A 180 17.36 -14.99 -6.16
N ASN A 181 18.68 -15.07 -6.15
CA ASN A 181 19.48 -16.03 -6.94
C ASN A 181 19.09 -16.04 -8.43
N ILE A 182 18.90 -14.84 -9.00
CA ILE A 182 18.53 -14.67 -10.41
C ILE A 182 19.76 -14.29 -11.24
N ASN A 183 20.09 -15.17 -12.19
CA ASN A 183 21.12 -14.94 -13.21
C ASN A 183 20.50 -15.09 -14.61
N HIS A 184 19.67 -14.13 -15.02
CA HIS A 184 19.01 -14.13 -16.32
C HIS A 184 19.56 -12.99 -17.18
N LYS A 185 19.92 -13.32 -18.44
CA LYS A 185 20.48 -12.35 -19.42
C LYS A 185 19.41 -11.64 -20.24
N GLY A 186 18.20 -12.15 -20.26
CA GLY A 186 17.06 -11.54 -20.96
C GLY A 186 16.32 -10.53 -20.10
N LYS A 187 15.13 -10.11 -20.56
CA LYS A 187 14.28 -9.20 -19.81
C LYS A 187 13.54 -9.92 -18.69
N ILE A 188 13.43 -9.25 -17.55
CA ILE A 188 12.72 -9.71 -16.36
C ILE A 188 11.43 -8.93 -16.22
N ILE A 189 10.30 -9.64 -16.05
CA ILE A 189 8.97 -9.05 -15.89
C ILE A 189 8.40 -9.44 -14.53
N GLY A 190 8.14 -8.45 -13.69
CA GLY A 190 7.46 -8.65 -12.42
C GLY A 190 5.95 -8.81 -12.64
N LEU A 191 5.37 -9.88 -12.09
CA LEU A 191 3.93 -10.17 -12.17
C LEU A 191 3.31 -10.10 -10.78
N LEU A 192 2.51 -9.07 -10.50
CA LEU A 192 1.92 -8.83 -9.18
C LEU A 192 0.38 -8.93 -9.25
N PRO A 193 -0.20 -10.13 -9.04
CA PRO A 193 -1.65 -10.34 -9.16
C PRO A 193 -2.47 -9.78 -8.00
N GLY A 194 -1.82 -9.23 -6.99
CA GLY A 194 -2.42 -8.76 -5.75
C GLY A 194 -1.92 -9.53 -4.53
N SER A 195 -2.27 -9.05 -3.34
CA SER A 195 -1.87 -9.66 -2.06
C SER A 195 -3.05 -10.35 -1.35
N ARG A 196 -4.26 -9.84 -1.52
CA ARG A 196 -5.47 -10.41 -0.92
C ARG A 196 -5.94 -11.64 -1.69
N PRO A 197 -6.44 -12.69 -1.04
CA PRO A 197 -6.92 -13.91 -1.71
C PRO A 197 -7.94 -13.61 -2.83
N SER A 198 -8.89 -12.70 -2.60
CA SER A 198 -9.88 -12.30 -3.61
C SER A 198 -9.24 -11.64 -4.83
N GLU A 199 -8.23 -10.80 -4.65
CA GLU A 199 -7.50 -10.17 -5.75
C GLU A 199 -6.76 -11.23 -6.58
N VAL A 200 -6.05 -12.14 -5.91
CA VAL A 200 -5.29 -13.22 -6.56
C VAL A 200 -6.22 -14.09 -7.41
N VAL A 201 -7.39 -14.46 -6.88
CA VAL A 201 -8.37 -15.29 -7.61
C VAL A 201 -8.82 -14.62 -8.91
N TRP A 202 -9.18 -13.33 -8.86
CA TRP A 202 -9.70 -12.61 -10.04
C TRP A 202 -8.62 -12.20 -11.04
N ASN A 203 -7.42 -11.93 -10.59
CA ASN A 203 -6.37 -11.31 -11.41
C ASN A 203 -5.38 -12.33 -12.00
N THR A 204 -5.15 -13.50 -11.35
CA THR A 204 -4.11 -14.44 -11.78
C THR A 204 -4.41 -15.05 -13.15
N ASP A 205 -5.65 -15.45 -13.43
CA ASP A 205 -6.00 -16.10 -14.69
C ASP A 205 -5.73 -15.20 -15.90
N VAL A 206 -6.20 -13.94 -15.84
CA VAL A 206 -6.01 -12.99 -16.94
C VAL A 206 -4.52 -12.62 -17.10
N LEU A 207 -3.80 -12.50 -15.99
CA LEU A 207 -2.37 -12.21 -15.98
C LEU A 207 -1.56 -13.32 -16.64
N PHE A 208 -1.82 -14.58 -16.27
CA PHE A 208 -1.08 -15.71 -16.83
C PHE A 208 -1.40 -15.97 -18.31
N LYS A 209 -2.64 -15.75 -18.73
CA LYS A 209 -2.98 -15.78 -20.16
C LYS A 209 -2.23 -14.69 -20.95
N ALA A 210 -2.10 -13.48 -20.40
CA ALA A 210 -1.27 -12.43 -20.99
C ALA A 210 0.20 -12.85 -21.07
N THR A 211 0.71 -13.52 -20.02
CA THR A 211 2.09 -14.04 -19.98
C THR A 211 2.34 -15.08 -21.08
N VAL A 212 1.34 -15.94 -21.40
CA VAL A 212 1.42 -16.87 -22.56
C VAL A 212 1.60 -16.12 -23.87
N LEU A 213 0.83 -15.04 -24.08
CA LEU A 213 0.92 -14.21 -25.28
C LEU A 213 2.29 -13.55 -25.41
N LEU A 214 2.81 -13.01 -24.30
CA LEU A 214 4.16 -12.42 -24.26
C LEU A 214 5.25 -13.46 -24.52
N SER A 215 5.14 -14.67 -23.97
CA SER A 215 6.11 -15.75 -24.18
C SER A 215 6.13 -16.25 -25.64
N LYS A 216 5.01 -16.16 -26.37
CA LYS A 216 4.98 -16.45 -27.81
C LYS A 216 5.68 -15.38 -28.64
N ARG A 217 5.60 -14.11 -28.23
CA ARG A 217 6.18 -12.97 -28.94
C ARG A 217 7.68 -12.80 -28.66
N TYR A 218 8.13 -13.07 -27.43
CA TYR A 218 9.50 -12.82 -26.97
C TYR A 218 10.14 -14.11 -26.42
N LYS A 219 11.25 -14.53 -26.98
CA LYS A 219 11.90 -15.81 -26.65
C LYS A 219 12.67 -15.80 -25.32
N ASN A 220 13.15 -14.65 -24.87
CA ASN A 220 14.08 -14.57 -23.72
C ASN A 220 13.50 -13.69 -22.61
N LEU A 221 12.32 -14.07 -22.08
CA LEU A 221 11.70 -13.44 -20.94
C LEU A 221 11.78 -14.35 -19.72
N LEU A 222 11.96 -13.75 -18.54
CA LEU A 222 11.77 -14.38 -17.23
C LEU A 222 10.66 -13.64 -16.48
N PHE A 223 9.68 -14.38 -16.00
CA PHE A 223 8.58 -13.84 -15.20
C PHE A 223 8.77 -14.19 -13.73
N LEU A 224 8.63 -13.20 -12.86
CA LEU A 224 8.76 -13.37 -11.43
C LEU A 224 7.46 -12.98 -10.70
N VAL A 225 6.93 -13.89 -9.89
CA VAL A 225 5.68 -13.69 -9.15
C VAL A 225 5.95 -13.73 -7.65
N PRO A 226 5.78 -12.63 -6.90
CA PRO A 226 5.84 -12.67 -5.44
C PRO A 226 4.59 -13.37 -4.89
N VAL A 227 4.81 -14.29 -3.95
CA VAL A 227 3.73 -15.02 -3.26
C VAL A 227 3.73 -14.66 -1.78
N THR A 228 2.62 -14.16 -1.27
CA THR A 228 2.53 -13.60 0.10
C THR A 228 2.04 -14.59 1.14
N SER A 229 1.38 -15.68 0.74
CA SER A 229 0.82 -16.67 1.66
C SER A 229 0.79 -18.08 1.06
N LYS A 230 0.73 -19.10 1.91
CA LYS A 230 0.59 -20.52 1.46
C LYS A 230 -0.68 -20.75 0.63
N ASN A 231 -1.80 -20.11 1.01
CA ASN A 231 -3.07 -20.26 0.28
C ASN A 231 -2.97 -19.66 -1.12
N ASN A 232 -2.35 -18.47 -1.25
CA ASN A 232 -2.11 -17.86 -2.55
C ASN A 232 -1.16 -18.72 -3.40
N LEU A 233 -0.14 -19.33 -2.78
CA LEU A 233 0.81 -20.22 -3.46
C LEU A 233 0.09 -21.39 -4.15
N SER A 234 -0.74 -22.13 -3.41
CA SER A 234 -1.46 -23.30 -3.96
C SER A 234 -2.35 -22.93 -5.14
N PHE A 235 -3.07 -21.79 -5.03
CA PHE A 235 -3.90 -21.29 -6.10
C PHE A 235 -3.08 -20.90 -7.34
N ILE A 236 -2.01 -20.13 -7.15
CA ILE A 236 -1.13 -19.67 -8.24
C ILE A 236 -0.44 -20.85 -8.92
N GLN A 237 0.03 -21.86 -8.15
CA GLN A 237 0.64 -23.08 -8.70
C GLN A 237 -0.35 -23.88 -9.58
N LYS A 238 -1.61 -24.03 -9.13
CA LYS A 238 -2.66 -24.65 -9.93
C LYS A 238 -2.85 -23.91 -11.25
N LYS A 239 -2.97 -22.59 -11.22
CA LYS A 239 -3.13 -21.76 -12.42
C LYS A 239 -1.89 -21.79 -13.32
N LEU A 240 -0.71 -21.85 -12.77
CA LEU A 240 0.52 -21.99 -13.54
C LEU A 240 0.56 -23.33 -14.29
N PHE A 241 0.19 -24.41 -13.64
CA PHE A 241 0.10 -25.74 -14.27
C PHE A 241 -0.86 -25.75 -15.48
N GLU A 242 -2.01 -25.07 -15.37
CA GLU A 242 -2.97 -24.94 -16.47
C GLU A 242 -2.40 -24.21 -17.71
N THR A 243 -1.48 -23.27 -17.52
CA THR A 243 -0.93 -22.44 -18.60
C THR A 243 0.31 -23.02 -19.29
N LYS A 244 0.94 -24.03 -18.69
CA LYS A 244 2.17 -24.70 -19.19
C LYS A 244 3.34 -23.76 -19.48
N ILE A 245 3.41 -22.57 -18.83
CA ILE A 245 4.52 -21.63 -18.97
C ILE A 245 5.72 -22.17 -18.20
N LYS A 246 6.90 -22.23 -18.87
CA LYS A 246 8.13 -22.75 -18.26
C LYS A 246 9.06 -21.67 -17.67
N ASN A 247 8.97 -20.44 -18.18
CA ASN A 247 9.86 -19.33 -17.81
C ASN A 247 9.28 -18.40 -16.75
N ILE A 248 8.57 -18.97 -15.77
CA ILE A 248 7.98 -18.27 -14.64
C ILE A 248 8.51 -18.85 -13.32
N GLN A 249 8.83 -17.98 -12.37
CA GLN A 249 9.30 -18.37 -11.05
C GLN A 249 8.40 -17.74 -9.97
N LEU A 250 7.95 -18.58 -9.03
CA LEU A 250 7.19 -18.16 -7.85
C LEU A 250 8.17 -17.95 -6.70
N ILE A 251 8.19 -16.76 -6.13
CA ILE A 251 9.13 -16.38 -5.06
C ILE A 251 8.33 -15.98 -3.82
N HIS A 252 8.61 -16.60 -2.68
CA HIS A 252 7.90 -16.31 -1.45
C HIS A 252 8.38 -14.97 -0.86
N GLY A 253 7.47 -14.01 -0.76
CA GLY A 253 7.81 -12.64 -0.37
C GLY A 253 8.60 -11.91 -1.45
N HIS A 254 9.55 -11.07 -1.04
CA HIS A 254 10.53 -10.39 -1.89
C HIS A 254 9.94 -9.52 -3.03
N SER A 255 8.71 -8.98 -2.88
CA SER A 255 8.11 -8.11 -3.90
C SER A 255 9.00 -6.92 -4.26
N HIS A 256 9.67 -6.34 -3.29
CA HIS A 256 10.60 -5.21 -3.48
C HIS A 256 11.82 -5.61 -4.32
N ASP A 257 12.42 -6.78 -4.04
CA ASP A 257 13.55 -7.26 -4.81
C ASP A 257 13.15 -7.61 -6.25
N ILE A 258 11.96 -8.20 -6.43
CA ILE A 258 11.39 -8.48 -7.76
C ILE A 258 11.18 -7.17 -8.54
N LEU A 259 10.53 -6.16 -7.94
CA LEU A 259 10.34 -4.86 -8.58
C LEU A 259 11.69 -4.23 -8.95
N ASN A 260 12.68 -4.29 -8.04
CA ASN A 260 13.99 -3.69 -8.26
C ASN A 260 14.76 -4.27 -9.45
N ILE A 261 14.59 -5.57 -9.76
CA ILE A 261 15.30 -6.22 -10.88
C ILE A 261 14.48 -6.32 -12.17
N SER A 262 13.20 -5.97 -12.13
CA SER A 262 12.30 -6.07 -13.28
C SER A 262 12.51 -4.92 -14.26
N ASP A 263 12.63 -5.24 -15.55
CA ASP A 263 12.63 -4.25 -16.65
C ASP A 263 11.27 -3.55 -16.76
N ILE A 264 10.19 -4.31 -16.55
CA ILE A 264 8.81 -3.84 -16.44
C ILE A 264 8.04 -4.68 -15.44
N ALA A 265 6.89 -4.18 -14.99
CA ALA A 265 5.98 -4.94 -14.14
C ALA A 265 4.53 -4.88 -14.66
N ILE A 266 3.78 -5.96 -14.43
CA ILE A 266 2.33 -6.03 -14.68
C ILE A 266 1.67 -6.19 -13.32
N ILE A 267 0.95 -5.16 -12.86
CA ILE A 267 0.57 -5.02 -11.46
C ILE A 267 -0.94 -4.85 -11.33
N ALA A 268 -1.57 -5.67 -10.49
CA ALA A 268 -2.94 -5.40 -10.03
C ALA A 268 -2.97 -4.09 -9.22
N SER A 269 -3.94 -3.21 -9.52
CA SER A 269 -4.03 -1.89 -8.90
C SER A 269 -4.06 -1.97 -7.36
N GLY A 270 -3.24 -1.16 -6.69
CA GLY A 270 -3.09 -1.12 -5.23
C GLY A 270 -1.79 -0.44 -4.82
N THR A 271 -1.39 -0.60 -3.57
CA THR A 271 -0.15 -0.04 -2.98
C THR A 271 1.11 -0.45 -3.76
N ALA A 272 1.14 -1.66 -4.33
CA ALA A 272 2.26 -2.15 -5.12
C ALA A 272 2.61 -1.26 -6.33
N THR A 273 1.64 -0.49 -6.87
CA THR A 273 1.91 0.48 -7.94
C THR A 273 2.79 1.63 -7.45
N LEU A 274 2.65 2.04 -6.19
CA LEU A 274 3.51 3.06 -5.58
C LEU A 274 4.91 2.50 -5.28
N GLU A 275 4.99 1.25 -4.81
CA GLU A 275 6.27 0.57 -4.63
C GLU A 275 7.05 0.51 -5.95
N ALA A 276 6.39 0.15 -7.05
CA ALA A 276 7.00 0.14 -8.38
C ALA A 276 7.49 1.54 -8.82
N VAL A 277 6.75 2.61 -8.50
CA VAL A 277 7.23 4.00 -8.71
C VAL A 277 8.52 4.25 -7.94
N PHE A 278 8.59 3.85 -6.67
CA PHE A 278 9.78 4.08 -5.84
C PHE A 278 10.96 3.21 -6.26
N PHE A 279 10.73 2.04 -6.83
CA PHE A 279 11.76 1.22 -7.49
C PHE A 279 12.08 1.67 -8.93
N LYS A 280 11.34 2.63 -9.51
CA LYS A 280 11.46 3.14 -10.89
C LYS A 280 11.20 2.04 -11.91
N THR A 281 10.31 1.12 -11.62
CA THR A 281 9.94 0.01 -12.50
C THR A 281 8.76 0.43 -13.38
N PRO A 282 8.93 0.63 -14.69
CA PRO A 282 7.84 0.89 -15.61
C PRO A 282 6.78 -0.19 -15.52
N MET A 283 5.49 0.17 -15.58
CA MET A 283 4.44 -0.79 -15.30
C MET A 283 3.20 -0.64 -16.18
N VAL A 284 2.50 -1.75 -16.35
CA VAL A 284 1.10 -1.80 -16.78
C VAL A 284 0.25 -2.10 -15.55
N VAL A 285 -0.74 -1.26 -15.28
CA VAL A 285 -1.69 -1.47 -14.20
C VAL A 285 -2.95 -2.11 -14.75
N TYR A 286 -3.42 -3.17 -14.12
CA TYR A 286 -4.67 -3.81 -14.48
C TYR A 286 -5.48 -4.14 -13.22
N TYR A 287 -6.77 -4.28 -13.35
CA TYR A 287 -7.61 -4.72 -12.23
C TYR A 287 -8.92 -5.36 -12.72
N LYS A 288 -9.09 -6.64 -12.41
CA LYS A 288 -10.32 -7.37 -12.69
C LYS A 288 -11.25 -7.26 -11.49
N LEU A 289 -12.46 -6.78 -11.72
CA LEU A 289 -13.50 -6.63 -10.71
C LEU A 289 -14.65 -7.59 -11.01
N SER A 290 -15.39 -8.01 -9.98
CA SER A 290 -16.72 -8.57 -10.23
C SER A 290 -17.62 -7.49 -10.83
N SER A 291 -18.62 -7.89 -11.63
CA SER A 291 -19.52 -6.93 -12.29
C SER A 291 -20.25 -6.03 -11.29
N LEU A 292 -20.64 -6.57 -10.13
CA LEU A 292 -21.28 -5.81 -9.06
C LEU A 292 -20.32 -4.79 -8.43
N SER A 293 -19.08 -5.21 -8.15
CA SER A 293 -18.05 -4.31 -7.60
C SER A 293 -17.70 -3.21 -8.60
N HIS A 294 -17.64 -3.51 -9.90
CA HIS A 294 -17.39 -2.52 -10.95
C HIS A 294 -18.48 -1.46 -11.03
N PHE A 295 -19.75 -1.87 -10.96
CA PHE A 295 -20.88 -0.96 -10.95
C PHE A 295 -20.80 0.02 -9.78
N LEU A 296 -20.59 -0.48 -8.55
CA LEU A 296 -20.42 0.34 -7.36
C LEU A 296 -19.20 1.27 -7.47
N PHE A 297 -18.10 0.76 -7.98
CA PHE A 297 -16.85 1.50 -8.15
C PHE A 297 -17.01 2.70 -9.10
N LYS A 298 -17.71 2.50 -10.24
CA LYS A 298 -17.97 3.55 -11.22
C LYS A 298 -18.78 4.71 -10.65
N PHE A 299 -19.74 4.43 -9.76
CA PHE A 299 -20.57 5.48 -9.13
C PHE A 299 -19.86 6.18 -7.97
N LEU A 300 -18.93 5.52 -7.32
CA LEU A 300 -18.27 6.05 -6.12
C LEU A 300 -17.00 6.84 -6.43
N LEU A 301 -16.30 6.51 -7.51
CA LEU A 301 -15.05 7.18 -7.90
C LEU A 301 -15.32 8.48 -8.64
N LYS A 302 -14.87 9.58 -8.06
CA LYS A 302 -14.80 10.91 -8.70
C LYS A 302 -13.42 11.18 -9.32
N SER A 303 -12.44 10.34 -9.02
CA SER A 303 -11.09 10.46 -9.57
C SER A 303 -11.06 10.02 -11.03
N LYS A 304 -10.39 10.79 -11.88
CA LYS A 304 -10.10 10.45 -13.28
C LYS A 304 -9.21 9.22 -13.41
N TYR A 305 -8.36 8.97 -12.40
CA TYR A 305 -7.35 7.91 -12.37
C TYR A 305 -7.55 7.01 -11.16
N ILE A 306 -7.07 5.78 -11.27
CA ILE A 306 -7.22 4.73 -10.26
C ILE A 306 -5.88 4.37 -9.62
N SER A 307 -4.83 4.28 -10.43
CA SER A 307 -3.49 3.95 -9.93
C SER A 307 -2.81 5.15 -9.31
N LEU A 308 -2.05 4.90 -8.25
CA LEU A 308 -1.32 5.95 -7.54
C LEU A 308 -0.37 6.74 -8.46
N PRO A 309 0.42 6.14 -9.38
CA PRO A 309 1.26 6.93 -10.28
C PRO A 309 0.48 7.96 -11.10
N ASN A 310 -0.68 7.61 -11.64
CA ASN A 310 -1.51 8.53 -12.41
C ASN A 310 -2.16 9.62 -11.54
N ILE A 311 -2.60 9.24 -10.33
CA ILE A 311 -3.15 10.19 -9.34
C ILE A 311 -2.07 11.21 -8.93
N LEU A 312 -0.87 10.74 -8.56
CA LEU A 312 0.23 11.58 -8.07
C LEU A 312 0.82 12.48 -9.16
N SER A 313 0.78 12.05 -10.41
CA SER A 313 1.22 12.84 -11.56
C SER A 313 0.13 13.72 -12.16
N ASN A 314 -1.14 13.46 -11.79
CA ASN A 314 -2.34 14.08 -12.39
C ASN A 314 -2.39 13.93 -13.92
N LYS A 315 -1.84 12.86 -14.47
CA LYS A 315 -1.82 12.52 -15.90
C LYS A 315 -1.85 11.00 -16.11
N ALA A 316 -2.22 10.55 -17.30
CA ALA A 316 -2.15 9.13 -17.68
C ALA A 316 -0.68 8.74 -17.91
N LEU A 317 0.07 8.58 -16.82
CA LEU A 317 1.48 8.24 -16.84
C LEU A 317 1.70 6.77 -17.19
N VAL A 318 0.87 5.89 -16.65
CA VAL A 318 0.87 4.45 -16.91
C VAL A 318 -0.48 3.99 -17.44
N SER A 319 -0.49 2.92 -18.23
CA SER A 319 -1.74 2.31 -18.72
C SER A 319 -2.54 1.72 -17.58
N GLU A 320 -3.84 2.02 -17.51
CA GLU A 320 -4.80 1.46 -16.56
C GLU A 320 -5.86 0.63 -17.30
N LEU A 321 -5.77 -0.67 -17.20
CA LEU A 321 -6.69 -1.63 -17.82
C LEU A 321 -7.68 -2.15 -16.77
N ILE A 322 -8.89 -1.59 -16.76
CA ILE A 322 -9.85 -1.85 -15.68
C ILE A 322 -11.04 -2.65 -16.21
N HIS A 323 -11.41 -3.69 -15.44
CA HIS A 323 -12.58 -4.54 -15.65
C HIS A 323 -12.68 -5.13 -17.08
N LYS A 324 -13.47 -4.55 -17.99
CA LYS A 324 -13.63 -5.00 -19.39
C LYS A 324 -12.35 -4.82 -20.22
N GLN A 325 -11.54 -3.81 -19.88
CA GLN A 325 -10.26 -3.56 -20.55
C GLN A 325 -9.14 -4.50 -20.05
N ALA A 326 -9.29 -5.08 -18.86
CA ALA A 326 -8.33 -6.02 -18.29
C ALA A 326 -8.48 -7.40 -18.96
N THR A 327 -8.11 -7.47 -20.25
CA THR A 327 -8.05 -8.72 -21.03
C THR A 327 -6.60 -9.15 -21.22
N PRO A 328 -6.33 -10.45 -21.44
CA PRO A 328 -4.98 -10.93 -21.71
C PRO A 328 -4.31 -10.21 -22.89
N GLU A 329 -5.08 -9.94 -23.95
CA GLU A 329 -4.62 -9.29 -25.18
C GLU A 329 -4.19 -7.85 -24.89
N ASN A 330 -5.04 -7.07 -24.21
CA ASN A 330 -4.73 -5.67 -23.89
C ASN A 330 -3.53 -5.57 -22.94
N ILE A 331 -3.43 -6.44 -21.94
CA ILE A 331 -2.28 -6.48 -21.03
C ILE A 331 -1.01 -6.80 -21.82
N ALA A 332 -1.05 -7.79 -22.72
CA ALA A 332 0.09 -8.18 -23.54
C ALA A 332 0.50 -7.05 -24.52
N ILE A 333 -0.46 -6.34 -25.12
CA ILE A 333 -0.21 -5.18 -26.00
C ILE A 333 0.50 -4.06 -25.23
N GLU A 334 -0.04 -3.64 -24.10
CA GLU A 334 0.54 -2.55 -23.30
C GLU A 334 1.92 -2.93 -22.72
N ALA A 335 2.08 -4.19 -22.26
CA ALA A 335 3.37 -4.69 -21.81
C ALA A 335 4.39 -4.75 -22.97
N SER A 336 3.96 -5.13 -24.19
CA SER A 336 4.83 -5.13 -25.39
C SER A 336 5.32 -3.73 -25.74
N LYS A 337 4.47 -2.70 -25.65
CA LYS A 337 4.91 -1.31 -25.84
C LYS A 337 6.06 -0.95 -24.90
N LEU A 338 5.92 -1.32 -23.62
CA LEU A 338 6.99 -1.09 -22.64
C LEU A 338 8.23 -1.95 -22.89
N ILE A 339 8.11 -3.16 -23.42
CA ILE A 339 9.23 -4.03 -23.74
C ILE A 339 10.02 -3.48 -24.95
N ASP A 340 9.31 -3.00 -25.97
CA ASP A 340 9.91 -2.60 -27.25
C ASP A 340 10.44 -1.15 -27.20
N ASP A 341 9.74 -0.21 -26.53
CA ASP A 341 10.10 1.21 -26.47
C ASP A 341 10.97 1.56 -25.27
N VAL A 342 12.27 1.57 -25.49
CA VAL A 342 13.29 1.95 -24.48
C VAL A 342 13.16 3.42 -24.09
N SER A 343 12.86 4.31 -25.05
CA SER A 343 12.73 5.75 -24.80
C SER A 343 11.57 6.05 -23.86
N HIS A 344 10.42 5.42 -24.11
CA HIS A 344 9.26 5.56 -23.25
C HIS A 344 9.52 5.05 -21.82
N ARG A 345 10.21 3.89 -21.68
CA ARG A 345 10.62 3.43 -20.34
C ARG A 345 11.52 4.43 -19.62
N GLN A 346 12.50 5.01 -20.29
CA GLN A 346 13.39 6.01 -19.69
C GLN A 346 12.62 7.26 -19.23
N GLN A 347 11.65 7.69 -20.01
CA GLN A 347 10.78 8.81 -19.64
C GLN A 347 9.96 8.47 -18.37
N LEU A 348 9.37 7.27 -18.28
CA LEU A 348 8.65 6.82 -17.08
C LEU A 348 9.58 6.77 -15.87
N ILE A 349 10.78 6.25 -16.00
CA ILE A 349 11.79 6.20 -14.92
C ILE A 349 12.12 7.60 -14.40
N LYS A 350 12.25 8.59 -15.28
CA LYS A 350 12.46 9.99 -14.90
C LYS A 350 11.30 10.53 -14.09
N GLU A 351 10.06 10.35 -14.56
CA GLU A 351 8.85 10.78 -13.85
C GLU A 351 8.72 10.09 -12.48
N PHE A 352 8.99 8.79 -12.41
CA PHE A 352 8.97 8.04 -11.15
C PHE A 352 10.03 8.52 -10.16
N LYS A 353 11.22 8.88 -10.65
CA LYS A 353 12.27 9.48 -9.82
C LYS A 353 11.83 10.82 -9.23
N ASP A 354 11.12 11.65 -9.99
CA ASP A 354 10.62 12.93 -9.52
C ASP A 354 9.47 12.76 -8.51
N ILE A 355 8.56 11.81 -8.74
CA ILE A 355 7.55 11.44 -7.75
C ILE A 355 8.22 10.96 -6.46
N HIS A 356 9.22 10.07 -6.56
CA HIS A 356 9.93 9.54 -5.39
C HIS A 356 10.61 10.66 -4.59
N LYS A 357 11.33 11.59 -5.25
CA LYS A 357 11.99 12.73 -4.59
C LYS A 357 11.01 13.60 -3.82
N ARG A 358 9.84 13.90 -4.40
CA ARG A 358 8.81 14.73 -3.75
C ARG A 358 8.20 14.08 -2.50
N HIS A 359 8.18 12.74 -2.44
CA HIS A 359 7.61 11.99 -1.31
C HIS A 359 8.68 11.52 -0.31
N ARG A 360 9.97 11.68 -0.61
CA ARG A 360 11.08 11.27 0.24
C ARG A 360 11.48 12.39 1.19
N LEU A 361 10.75 12.50 2.28
CA LEU A 361 11.04 13.42 3.39
C LEU A 361 11.52 12.63 4.62
N ASN A 362 12.00 13.32 5.66
CA ASN A 362 12.31 12.71 6.95
C ASN A 362 11.01 12.49 7.75
N THR A 363 10.16 11.58 7.23
CA THR A 363 8.78 11.36 7.71
C THR A 363 8.70 11.16 9.21
N ASN A 364 9.53 10.28 9.77
CA ASN A 364 9.49 9.97 11.20
C ASN A 364 9.92 11.15 12.07
N GLU A 365 10.91 11.91 11.63
CA GLU A 365 11.35 13.13 12.30
C GLU A 365 10.25 14.19 12.30
N LEU A 366 9.64 14.45 11.15
CA LEU A 366 8.55 15.42 11.02
C LEU A 366 7.34 15.07 11.89
N ILE A 367 7.02 13.78 11.98
CA ILE A 367 5.95 13.29 12.87
C ILE A 367 6.33 13.51 14.32
N CYS A 368 7.53 13.09 14.75
CA CYS A 368 7.97 13.22 16.14
C CYS A 368 8.07 14.69 16.59
N ASN A 369 8.58 15.57 15.74
CA ASN A 369 8.60 17.00 16.03
C ASN A 369 7.23 17.59 16.32
N GLN A 370 6.18 17.10 15.65
CA GLN A 370 4.80 17.55 15.89
C GLN A 370 4.14 16.85 17.08
N LEU A 371 4.49 15.59 17.37
CA LEU A 371 3.92 14.84 18.49
C LEU A 371 4.47 15.29 19.84
N PHE A 372 5.74 15.69 19.89
CA PHE A 372 6.49 15.91 21.12
C PHE A 372 6.83 17.38 21.39
N GLN A 373 6.22 18.29 20.62
CA GLN A 373 6.12 19.73 20.94
C GLN A 373 5.00 19.97 21.94
#